data_3f075e44e78a167e5ea82716969ffba6
#
_entry.id   3f075e44e78a167e5ea82716969ffba6
#
_cell.length_a   1.000
_cell.length_b   1.000
_cell.length_c   1.000
_cell.angle_alpha   90.00
_cell.angle_beta   90.00
_cell.angle_gamma   90.00
#
_symmetry.space_group_name_H-M   'P 1'
#
loop_
_entity.id
_entity.type
_entity.pdbx_description
1 polymer ?
#
loop_
_entity_poly.entity_id
_entity_poly.type
_entity_poly.pdbx_seq_one_letter_code
_entity_poly.pdbx_strand_id
1 'polypeptide(L)'
;MKKCGEVFTPDWMVVKMCDMLENENGGTECWKGTVLEPACGTGNFLIEILKRKLSIGMTQEEAASTLFGIDIMQDNVDESIERLSEIAPDARSIFEKNIVCGNFLHQKGIWFLED
;
A
#
# COMPACT_ATOMS: atom_id res chain seq x y z
N MET A 1 13.58 -15.34 5.75
CA MET A 1 14.32 -14.85 6.93
C MET A 1 14.12 -13.36 7.09
N LYS A 2 13.88 -12.93 8.31
CA LYS A 2 13.71 -11.53 8.61
C LYS A 2 15.07 -10.83 8.61
N LYS A 3 15.16 -9.68 7.97
CA LYS A 3 16.39 -8.89 7.95
C LYS A 3 16.51 -8.10 9.24
N CYS A 4 17.75 -7.73 9.57
CA CYS A 4 18.00 -6.96 10.78
C CYS A 4 17.22 -5.64 10.77
N GLY A 5 16.48 -5.38 11.82
CA GLY A 5 15.66 -4.17 11.93
C GLY A 5 14.34 -4.20 11.20
N GLU A 6 14.07 -5.27 10.47
CA GLU A 6 12.83 -5.38 9.71
C GLU A 6 11.74 -6.03 10.56
N VAL A 7 10.55 -5.40 10.60
CA VAL A 7 9.40 -5.90 11.35
C VAL A 7 8.21 -5.96 10.43
N PHE A 8 7.57 -7.14 10.37
CA PHE A 8 6.36 -7.33 9.56
C PHE A 8 5.13 -7.21 10.43
N THR A 9 4.18 -6.39 10.02
CA THR A 9 2.93 -6.16 10.76
C THR A 9 1.96 -7.30 10.46
N PRO A 10 1.40 -7.97 11.48
CA PRO A 10 0.45 -9.05 11.24
C PRO A 10 -0.87 -8.53 10.65
N ASP A 11 -1.56 -9.39 9.92
CA ASP A 11 -2.75 -9.02 9.17
C ASP A 11 -3.85 -8.38 10.04
N TRP A 12 -4.10 -8.93 11.24
CA TRP A 12 -5.14 -8.39 12.12
C TRP A 12 -4.83 -6.94 12.53
N MET A 13 -3.55 -6.62 12.72
CA MET A 13 -3.13 -5.28 13.08
C MET A 13 -3.25 -4.33 11.90
N VAL A 14 -2.93 -4.82 10.69
CA VAL A 14 -3.10 -4.03 9.46
C VAL A 14 -4.55 -3.62 9.29
N VAL A 15 -5.47 -4.56 9.44
CA VAL A 15 -6.91 -4.29 9.34
C VAL A 15 -7.34 -3.25 10.37
N LYS A 16 -6.91 -3.43 11.62
CA LYS A 16 -7.26 -2.51 12.70
C LYS A 16 -6.73 -1.10 12.44
N MET A 17 -5.50 -0.99 11.98
CA MET A 17 -4.90 0.31 11.68
C MET A 17 -5.60 1.00 10.50
N CYS A 18 -5.99 0.24 9.48
CA CYS A 18 -6.76 0.79 8.37
C CYS A 18 -8.16 1.26 8.83
N ASP A 19 -8.79 0.52 9.74
CA ASP A 19 -10.06 0.96 10.32
C ASP A 19 -9.91 2.30 11.05
N MET A 20 -8.82 2.46 11.79
CA MET A 20 -8.54 3.72 12.49
C MET A 20 -8.30 4.86 11.50
N LEU A 21 -7.59 4.60 10.41
CA LEU A 21 -7.36 5.60 9.37
C LEU A 21 -8.68 6.05 8.73
N GLU A 22 -9.59 5.13 8.49
CA GLU A 22 -10.91 5.49 7.97
C GLU A 22 -11.63 6.44 8.92
N ASN A 23 -11.62 6.11 10.21
CA ASN A 23 -12.28 6.96 11.20
C ASN A 23 -11.66 8.36 11.27
N GLU A 24 -10.35 8.45 11.14
CA GLU A 24 -9.64 9.72 11.22
C GLU A 24 -9.74 10.54 9.95
N ASN A 25 -10.07 9.93 8.82
CA ASN A 25 -10.04 10.57 7.50
C ASN A 25 -11.39 10.60 6.79
N GLY A 26 -12.48 10.55 7.55
CA GLY A 26 -13.81 10.76 6.99
C GLY A 26 -14.51 9.51 6.47
N GLY A 27 -14.06 8.33 6.88
CA GLY A 27 -14.70 7.08 6.50
C GLY A 27 -14.07 6.43 5.27
N THR A 28 -14.79 5.50 4.66
CA THR A 28 -14.25 4.69 3.55
C THR A 28 -13.90 5.49 2.31
N GLU A 29 -14.48 6.67 2.15
CA GLU A 29 -14.20 7.52 1.00
C GLU A 29 -12.75 7.99 0.95
N CYS A 30 -12.03 7.94 2.08
CA CYS A 30 -10.62 8.32 2.11
C CYS A 30 -9.77 7.46 1.16
N TRP A 31 -10.19 6.23 0.86
CA TRP A 31 -9.45 5.35 -0.02
C TRP A 31 -9.52 5.73 -1.49
N LYS A 32 -10.41 6.65 -1.86
CA LYS A 32 -10.47 7.17 -3.24
C LYS A 32 -9.29 8.07 -3.57
N GLY A 33 -8.65 8.65 -2.55
CA GLY A 33 -7.51 9.52 -2.72
C GLY A 33 -6.21 8.76 -2.95
N THR A 34 -5.16 9.52 -3.18
CA THR A 34 -3.81 8.99 -3.36
C THR A 34 -3.20 8.63 -2.01
N VAL A 35 -2.70 7.42 -1.89
CA VAL A 35 -2.13 6.88 -0.65
C VAL A 35 -0.67 6.50 -0.89
N LEU A 36 0.20 6.90 0.01
CA LEU A 36 1.61 6.52 0.00
C LEU A 36 1.97 5.74 1.26
N GLU A 37 2.57 4.58 1.09
CA GLU A 37 3.15 3.80 2.18
C GLU A 37 4.68 3.88 2.07
N PRO A 38 5.34 4.68 2.93
CA PRO A 38 6.76 4.97 2.76
C PRO A 38 7.72 3.87 3.20
N ALA A 39 7.21 2.82 3.83
CA ALA A 39 8.03 1.65 4.21
C ALA A 39 7.18 0.41 4.01
N CYS A 40 6.88 0.11 2.74
CA CYS A 40 5.83 -0.83 2.42
C CYS A 40 6.15 -2.30 2.77
N GLY A 41 7.41 -2.64 3.01
CA GLY A 41 7.79 -4.01 3.31
C GLY A 41 7.33 -4.95 2.21
N THR A 42 6.76 -6.08 2.59
CA THR A 42 6.22 -7.05 1.63
C THR A 42 4.78 -6.76 1.23
N GLY A 43 4.25 -5.60 1.60
CA GLY A 43 3.00 -5.10 1.05
C GLY A 43 1.75 -5.36 1.88
N ASN A 44 1.86 -5.71 3.15
CA ASN A 44 0.67 -6.00 3.96
C ASN A 44 -0.33 -4.84 3.99
N PHE A 45 0.14 -3.61 4.21
CA PHE A 45 -0.72 -2.43 4.17
C PHE A 45 -1.21 -2.15 2.76
N LEU A 46 -0.33 -2.24 1.78
CA LEU A 46 -0.70 -2.00 0.38
C LEU A 46 -1.81 -2.96 -0.06
N ILE A 47 -1.71 -4.22 0.32
CA ILE A 47 -2.72 -5.24 0.00
C ILE A 47 -4.08 -4.85 0.61
N GLU A 48 -4.09 -4.49 1.89
CA GLU A 48 -5.33 -4.13 2.57
C GLU A 48 -5.94 -2.86 1.96
N ILE A 49 -5.10 -1.86 1.67
CA ILE A 49 -5.56 -0.61 1.05
C ILE A 49 -6.13 -0.88 -0.33
N LEU A 50 -5.46 -1.72 -1.12
CA LEU A 50 -5.96 -2.09 -2.45
C LEU A 50 -7.33 -2.75 -2.35
N LYS A 51 -7.51 -3.69 -1.42
CA LYS A 51 -8.80 -4.35 -1.22
C LYS A 51 -9.89 -3.34 -0.86
N ARG A 52 -9.58 -2.36 -0.02
CA ARG A 52 -10.54 -1.33 0.38
C ARG A 52 -10.89 -0.41 -0.78
N LYS A 53 -9.91 -0.03 -1.60
CA LYS A 53 -10.17 0.76 -2.81
C LYS A 53 -11.11 0.03 -3.76
N LEU A 54 -10.86 -1.25 -3.98
CA LEU A 54 -11.72 -2.05 -4.85
C LEU A 54 -13.12 -2.21 -4.25
N SER A 55 -13.23 -2.34 -2.93
CA SER A 55 -14.52 -2.54 -2.26
C SER A 55 -15.43 -1.33 -2.36
N ILE A 56 -14.89 -0.13 -2.54
CA ILE A 56 -15.69 1.09 -2.70
C ILE A 56 -15.96 1.43 -4.17
N GLY A 57 -15.68 0.50 -5.07
CA GLY A 57 -16.07 0.62 -6.48
C GLY A 57 -15.00 1.15 -7.43
N MET A 58 -13.77 1.32 -6.96
CA MET A 58 -12.68 1.72 -7.87
C MET A 58 -12.33 0.56 -8.80
N THR A 59 -11.97 0.89 -10.05
CA THR A 59 -11.44 -0.12 -10.95
C THR A 59 -10.03 -0.52 -10.52
N GLN A 60 -9.51 -1.64 -11.04
CA GLN A 60 -8.14 -2.05 -10.75
C GLN A 60 -7.15 -0.95 -11.11
N GLU A 61 -7.34 -0.30 -12.26
CA GLU A 61 -6.47 0.75 -12.73
C GLU A 61 -6.54 2.00 -11.85
N GLU A 62 -7.75 2.41 -11.46
CA GLU A 62 -7.93 3.55 -10.56
C GLU A 62 -7.28 3.28 -9.20
N ALA A 63 -7.51 2.10 -8.66
CA ALA A 63 -6.95 1.73 -7.37
C ALA A 63 -5.43 1.71 -7.41
N ALA A 64 -4.84 1.13 -8.45
CA ALA A 64 -3.38 1.07 -8.59
C ALA A 64 -2.78 2.46 -8.83
N SER A 65 -3.45 3.28 -9.63
CA SER A 65 -2.94 4.63 -9.97
C SER A 65 -2.88 5.56 -8.78
N THR A 66 -3.63 5.28 -7.74
CA THR A 66 -3.67 6.09 -6.52
C THR A 66 -2.97 5.41 -5.33
N LEU A 67 -2.20 4.36 -5.59
CA LEU A 67 -1.51 3.61 -4.55
C LEU A 67 -0.01 3.61 -4.82
N PHE A 68 0.76 4.11 -3.85
CA PHE A 68 2.22 4.24 -3.96
C PHE A 68 2.89 3.59 -2.76
N GLY A 69 4.02 2.95 -3.01
CA GLY A 69 4.81 2.36 -1.95
C GLY A 69 6.30 2.51 -2.21
N ILE A 70 7.07 2.61 -1.14
CA ILE A 70 8.53 2.70 -1.21
C ILE A 70 9.10 1.76 -0.16
N ASP A 71 10.15 1.04 -0.51
CA ASP A 71 10.92 0.27 0.45
C ASP A 71 12.38 0.30 0.03
N ILE A 72 13.27 0.21 1.02
CA ILE A 72 14.71 0.22 0.74
C ILE A 72 15.20 -1.12 0.18
N MET A 73 14.41 -2.18 0.35
CA MET A 73 14.77 -3.52 -0.09
C MET A 73 14.07 -3.86 -1.39
N GLN A 74 14.84 -4.08 -2.44
CA GLN A 74 14.29 -4.46 -3.75
C GLN A 74 13.44 -5.73 -3.66
N ASP A 75 13.87 -6.71 -2.86
CA ASP A 75 13.11 -7.95 -2.69
C ASP A 75 11.70 -7.69 -2.15
N ASN A 76 11.58 -6.74 -1.22
CA ASN A 76 10.28 -6.37 -0.66
C ASN A 76 9.39 -5.69 -1.71
N VAL A 77 9.99 -4.83 -2.53
CA VAL A 77 9.28 -4.18 -3.63
C VAL A 77 8.75 -5.23 -4.61
N ASP A 78 9.59 -6.17 -4.99
CA ASP A 78 9.22 -7.23 -5.93
C ASP A 78 8.09 -8.09 -5.38
N GLU A 79 8.15 -8.44 -4.11
CA GLU A 79 7.10 -9.23 -3.48
C GLU A 79 5.79 -8.44 -3.38
N SER A 80 5.87 -7.15 -3.03
CA SER A 80 4.68 -6.30 -2.99
C SER A 80 3.99 -6.24 -4.35
N ILE A 81 4.75 -6.03 -5.41
CA ILE A 81 4.19 -5.97 -6.78
C ILE A 81 3.54 -7.30 -7.13
N GLU A 82 4.18 -8.41 -6.81
CA GLU A 82 3.65 -9.74 -7.09
C GLU A 82 2.32 -9.96 -6.37
N ARG A 83 2.27 -9.65 -5.08
CA ARG A 83 1.08 -9.85 -4.26
C ARG A 83 -0.08 -8.95 -4.70
N LEU A 84 0.21 -7.68 -5.01
CA LEU A 84 -0.79 -6.74 -5.51
C LEU A 84 -1.34 -7.21 -6.86
N SER A 85 -0.46 -7.73 -7.71
CA SER A 85 -0.84 -8.19 -9.06
C SER A 85 -1.69 -9.45 -9.02
N GLU A 86 -1.59 -10.26 -7.96
CA GLU A 86 -2.48 -11.40 -7.77
C GLU A 86 -3.93 -10.96 -7.55
N ILE A 87 -4.11 -9.82 -6.89
CA ILE A 87 -5.44 -9.27 -6.60
C ILE A 87 -5.96 -8.47 -7.81
N ALA A 88 -5.10 -7.71 -8.45
CA ALA A 88 -5.46 -6.81 -9.56
C ALA A 88 -4.50 -7.02 -10.74
N PRO A 89 -4.61 -8.15 -11.44
CA PRO A 89 -3.65 -8.50 -12.50
C PRO A 89 -3.64 -7.52 -13.67
N ASP A 90 -4.75 -6.86 -13.95
CA ASP A 90 -4.83 -5.89 -15.04
C ASP A 90 -4.02 -4.63 -14.77
N ALA A 91 -3.63 -4.39 -13.51
CA ALA A 91 -2.93 -3.19 -13.10
C ALA A 91 -1.44 -3.41 -12.82
N ARG A 92 -0.89 -4.58 -13.19
CA ARG A 92 0.51 -4.90 -12.86
C ARG A 92 1.49 -3.83 -13.31
N SER A 93 1.35 -3.33 -14.53
CA SER A 93 2.26 -2.32 -15.05
C SER A 93 2.24 -1.03 -14.24
N ILE A 94 1.08 -0.70 -13.67
CA ILE A 94 0.93 0.48 -12.82
C ILE A 94 1.62 0.23 -11.49
N PHE A 95 1.45 -0.93 -10.88
CA PHE A 95 2.17 -1.28 -9.65
C PHE A 95 3.68 -1.21 -9.83
N GLU A 96 4.17 -1.67 -10.97
CA GLU A 96 5.62 -1.63 -11.27
C GLU A 96 6.15 -0.21 -11.32
N LYS A 97 5.34 0.76 -11.69
CA LYS A 97 5.72 2.17 -11.71
C LYS A 97 5.60 2.82 -10.34
N ASN A 98 4.61 2.42 -9.55
CA ASN A 98 4.23 3.11 -8.33
C ASN A 98 4.82 2.52 -7.05
N ILE A 99 5.27 1.27 -7.10
CA ILE A 99 5.91 0.62 -5.97
C ILE A 99 7.40 0.55 -6.30
N VAL A 100 8.21 1.29 -5.58
CA VAL A 100 9.59 1.51 -5.99
C VAL A 100 10.58 1.27 -4.85
N CYS A 101 11.81 0.91 -5.23
CA CYS A 101 12.91 0.81 -4.29
C CYS A 101 13.49 2.19 -4.08
N GLY A 102 13.58 2.61 -2.82
CA GLY A 102 14.10 3.92 -2.51
C GLY A 102 14.20 4.13 -1.02
N ASN A 103 14.66 5.31 -0.64
CA ASN A 103 14.87 5.67 0.74
C ASN A 103 14.01 6.87 1.10
N PHE A 104 13.09 6.68 2.06
CA PHE A 104 12.21 7.74 2.54
C PHE A 104 12.44 7.91 4.04
N LEU A 105 13.59 8.44 4.37
CA LEU A 105 14.20 8.39 5.70
C LEU A 105 13.39 8.97 6.84
N HIS A 106 12.65 10.03 6.60
CA HIS A 106 12.05 10.79 7.69
C HIS A 106 10.56 10.57 7.83
N GLN A 107 9.99 9.72 7.01
CA GLN A 107 8.56 9.55 6.98
C GLN A 107 8.16 8.15 7.41
N LYS A 108 7.16 8.07 8.26
CA LYS A 108 6.61 6.81 8.73
C LYS A 108 5.09 6.89 8.67
N GLY A 109 4.46 5.74 8.56
CA GLY A 109 3.01 5.65 8.50
C GLY A 109 2.48 5.77 7.10
N ILE A 110 1.18 5.83 7.00
CA ILE A 110 0.48 5.86 5.72
C ILE A 110 0.07 7.31 5.43
N TRP A 111 0.33 7.74 4.23
CA TRP A 111 0.09 9.12 3.82
C TRP A 111 -1.03 9.19 2.78
N PHE A 112 -1.96 10.09 3.03
CA PHE A 112 -2.96 10.48 2.04
C PHE A 112 -2.47 11.77 1.41
N LEU A 113 -2.23 11.73 0.11
CA LEU A 113 -1.68 12.87 -0.61
C LEU A 113 -2.81 13.67 -1.26
N GLU A 114 -2.71 14.98 -1.15
CA GLU A 114 -3.65 15.88 -1.82
C GLU A 114 -3.21 16.11 -3.25
N ASP A 115 -4.18 16.16 -4.14
CA ASP A 115 -3.92 16.43 -5.56
C ASP A 115 -3.68 17.91 -5.83
#